data_bcfd3a132d71b205ade9178a5869617f
#
_entry.id   bcfd3a132d71b205ade9178a5869617f
#
_cell.length_a   1.000
_cell.length_b   1.000
_cell.length_c   1.000
_cell.angle_alpha   90.00
_cell.angle_beta   90.00
_cell.angle_gamma   90.00
#
_symmetry.space_group_name_H-M   'P 1'
#
loop_
_entity.id
_entity.type
_entity.pdbx_description
1 polymer ?
#
loop_
_entity_poly.entity_id
_entity_poly.type
_entity_poly.pdbx_seq_one_letter_code
_entity_poly.pdbx_strand_id
1 'polypeptide(L)'
;MNYLIERRQEEKERRRVEILDAAEATAREVGIGAMTMDQVARKARLSRALLYVYFQDKDDLLFGLCNRALDILEQRFIEAVGRHKLGIDQVEACGRAYIAFAQEFPVYAESLAAFEAHSVEQLATEGNVGACVIAGDRVHAVLIAAITRGMADGSVRPDAGPPPLVSFTLWGFLHGVLQLATNKAAILAHGGTTTQQLLEQALLQGTRSIATRR
;
A
#
# COMPACT_ATOMS: atom_id res chain seq x y z
N MET A 1 5.71 -17.75 34.60
CA MET A 1 6.83 -17.54 33.65
C MET A 1 6.39 -16.80 32.35
N ASN A 2 5.11 -16.86 31.99
CA ASN A 2 4.53 -16.22 30.78
C ASN A 2 4.52 -14.68 30.85
N TYR A 3 4.10 -14.11 31.99
CA TYR A 3 3.90 -12.67 32.17
C TYR A 3 5.14 -11.79 31.86
N LEU A 4 6.34 -12.22 32.26
CA LEU A 4 7.56 -11.46 31.95
C LEU A 4 7.95 -11.50 30.48
N ILE A 5 7.62 -12.59 29.78
CA ILE A 5 7.86 -12.76 28.35
C ILE A 5 6.86 -11.88 27.57
N GLU A 6 5.59 -11.90 27.93
CA GLU A 6 4.53 -11.07 27.36
C GLU A 6 4.85 -9.58 27.49
N ARG A 7 5.21 -9.14 28.69
CA ARG A 7 5.60 -7.75 28.94
C ARG A 7 6.82 -7.29 28.12
N ARG A 8 7.82 -8.17 27.95
CA ARG A 8 8.99 -7.85 27.09
C ARG A 8 8.60 -7.75 25.63
N GLN A 9 7.69 -8.59 25.18
CA GLN A 9 7.19 -8.54 23.80
C GLN A 9 6.38 -7.28 23.55
N GLU A 10 5.49 -6.90 24.46
CA GLU A 10 4.74 -5.64 24.41
C GLU A 10 5.65 -4.42 24.38
N GLU A 11 6.71 -4.41 25.21
CA GLU A 11 7.69 -3.33 25.22
C GLU A 11 8.46 -3.25 23.91
N LYS A 12 8.85 -4.41 23.33
CA LYS A 12 9.52 -4.49 22.04
C LYS A 12 8.63 -3.94 20.92
N GLU A 13 7.36 -4.33 20.91
CA GLU A 13 6.42 -3.86 19.89
C GLU A 13 6.13 -2.36 20.02
N ARG A 14 5.91 -1.87 21.24
CA ARG A 14 5.76 -0.43 21.47
C ARG A 14 6.97 0.35 20.94
N ARG A 15 8.18 -0.15 21.19
CA ARG A 15 9.40 0.51 20.70
C ARG A 15 9.49 0.49 19.17
N ARG A 16 9.09 -0.61 18.53
CA ARG A 16 9.00 -0.66 17.05
C ARG A 16 8.03 0.39 16.51
N VAL A 17 6.87 0.53 17.13
CA VAL A 17 5.88 1.57 16.76
C VAL A 17 6.49 2.96 16.88
N GLU A 18 7.16 3.30 18.01
CA GLU A 18 7.82 4.60 18.21
C GLU A 18 8.90 4.89 17.15
N ILE A 19 9.67 3.87 16.75
CA ILE A 19 10.68 4.00 15.68
C ILE A 19 10.02 4.27 14.33
N LEU A 20 8.95 3.54 13.99
CA LEU A 20 8.23 3.73 12.74
C LEU A 20 7.54 5.11 12.67
N ASP A 21 7.04 5.62 13.79
CA ASP A 21 6.49 6.98 13.89
C ASP A 21 7.58 8.04 13.62
N ALA A 22 8.77 7.82 14.18
CA ALA A 22 9.92 8.68 13.93
C ALA A 22 10.41 8.59 12.46
N ALA A 23 10.37 7.41 11.86
CA ALA A 23 10.70 7.19 10.45
C ALA A 23 9.71 7.90 9.53
N GLU A 24 8.41 7.75 9.76
CA GLU A 24 7.37 8.46 9.02
C GLU A 24 7.53 9.99 9.13
N ALA A 25 7.73 10.51 10.34
CA ALA A 25 7.95 11.93 10.55
C ALA A 25 9.23 12.43 9.84
N THR A 26 10.31 11.63 9.84
CA THR A 26 11.55 11.97 9.15
C THR A 26 11.34 11.94 7.64
N ALA A 27 10.69 10.90 7.11
CA ALA A 27 10.38 10.78 5.67
C ALA A 27 9.48 11.94 5.18
N ARG A 28 8.55 12.40 6.01
CA ARG A 28 7.70 13.57 5.70
C ARG A 28 8.51 14.86 5.58
N GLU A 29 9.61 15.00 6.34
CA GLU A 29 10.47 16.19 6.32
C GLU A 29 11.47 16.20 5.16
N VAL A 30 12.08 15.06 4.84
CA VAL A 30 13.20 14.98 3.90
C VAL A 30 12.97 14.06 2.70
N GLY A 31 11.84 13.35 2.64
CA GLY A 31 11.55 12.29 1.67
C GLY A 31 12.19 10.95 2.04
N ILE A 32 11.59 9.84 1.59
CA ILE A 32 12.09 8.48 1.84
C ILE A 32 13.51 8.31 1.28
N GLY A 33 13.79 8.83 0.09
CA GLY A 33 15.09 8.71 -0.55
C GLY A 33 16.23 9.31 0.27
N ALA A 34 16.03 10.50 0.85
CA ALA A 34 17.04 11.24 1.63
C ALA A 34 17.07 10.86 3.12
N MET A 35 16.05 10.12 3.62
CA MET A 35 15.99 9.66 5.00
C MET A 35 17.16 8.73 5.33
N THR A 36 17.79 8.92 6.50
CA THR A 36 18.89 8.08 7.01
C THR A 36 18.54 7.49 8.38
N MET A 37 19.14 6.34 8.70
CA MET A 37 19.00 5.68 10.01
C MET A 37 19.40 6.61 11.17
N ASP A 38 20.42 7.46 10.98
CA ASP A 38 20.86 8.41 12.01
C ASP A 38 19.82 9.52 12.28
N GLN A 39 19.12 9.99 11.24
CA GLN A 39 18.03 10.95 11.41
C GLN A 39 16.86 10.33 12.19
N VAL A 40 16.50 9.10 11.84
CA VAL A 40 15.43 8.35 12.52
C VAL A 40 15.80 8.08 13.98
N ALA A 41 17.02 7.61 14.28
CA ALA A 41 17.48 7.37 15.64
C ALA A 41 17.39 8.64 16.49
N ARG A 42 17.87 9.79 15.98
CA ARG A 42 17.76 11.09 16.67
C ARG A 42 16.31 11.50 16.90
N LYS A 43 15.44 11.32 15.89
CA LYS A 43 14.00 11.64 15.98
C LYS A 43 13.29 10.76 17.00
N ALA A 44 13.62 9.47 17.07
CA ALA A 44 13.11 8.51 18.04
C ALA A 44 13.75 8.65 19.44
N ARG A 45 14.75 9.54 19.59
CA ARG A 45 15.56 9.72 20.82
C ARG A 45 16.25 8.42 21.26
N LEU A 46 16.77 7.67 20.31
CA LEU A 46 17.49 6.42 20.51
C LEU A 46 18.96 6.55 20.09
N SER A 47 19.82 5.70 20.66
CA SER A 47 21.14 5.50 20.09
C SER A 47 21.02 4.77 18.74
N ARG A 48 21.97 5.04 17.83
CA ARG A 48 22.07 4.31 16.56
C ARG A 48 22.12 2.78 16.78
N ALA A 49 22.94 2.34 17.73
CA ALA A 49 23.07 0.91 18.05
C ALA A 49 21.73 0.29 18.47
N LEU A 50 20.92 1.01 19.25
CA LEU A 50 19.60 0.52 19.64
C LEU A 50 18.61 0.47 18.46
N LEU A 51 18.67 1.41 17.54
CA LEU A 51 17.85 1.36 16.32
C LEU A 51 18.14 0.09 15.50
N TYR A 52 19.42 -0.26 15.34
CA TYR A 52 19.84 -1.47 14.59
C TYR A 52 19.47 -2.79 15.29
N VAL A 53 19.09 -2.76 16.58
CA VAL A 53 18.49 -3.95 17.24
C VAL A 53 17.07 -4.23 16.73
N TYR A 54 16.35 -3.20 16.28
CA TYR A 54 14.96 -3.30 15.82
C TYR A 54 14.81 -3.40 14.31
N PHE A 55 15.70 -2.74 13.56
CA PHE A 55 15.69 -2.69 12.09
C PHE A 55 17.13 -2.84 11.59
N GLN A 56 17.37 -3.87 10.76
CA GLN A 56 18.71 -4.24 10.30
C GLN A 56 19.36 -3.14 9.45
N ASP A 57 18.56 -2.48 8.62
CA ASP A 57 18.99 -1.42 7.72
C ASP A 57 17.81 -0.51 7.35
N LYS A 58 18.04 0.39 6.39
CA LYS A 58 17.02 1.32 5.90
C LYS A 58 15.89 0.59 5.19
N ASP A 59 16.19 -0.46 4.43
CA ASP A 59 15.19 -1.19 3.66
C ASP A 59 14.26 -1.97 4.59
N ASP A 60 14.81 -2.60 5.64
CA ASP A 60 14.02 -3.26 6.68
C ASP A 60 13.09 -2.28 7.41
N LEU A 61 13.55 -1.03 7.65
CA LEU A 61 12.74 0.04 8.20
C LEU A 61 11.63 0.48 7.23
N LEU A 62 11.94 0.59 5.94
CA LEU A 62 10.95 0.92 4.90
C LEU A 62 9.89 -0.18 4.75
N PHE A 63 10.27 -1.45 4.84
CA PHE A 63 9.31 -2.55 4.87
C PHE A 63 8.40 -2.50 6.11
N GLY A 64 8.92 -2.03 7.25
CA GLY A 64 8.08 -1.73 8.41
C GLY A 64 7.02 -0.64 8.15
N LEU A 65 7.38 0.43 7.43
CA LEU A 65 6.43 1.46 6.98
C LEU A 65 5.44 0.90 5.94
N CYS A 66 5.93 0.09 5.00
CA CYS A 66 5.10 -0.59 4.00
C CYS A 66 4.04 -1.50 4.65
N ASN A 67 4.40 -2.24 5.68
CA ASN A 67 3.45 -3.05 6.44
C ASN A 67 2.30 -2.20 7.01
N ARG A 68 2.61 -1.08 7.66
CA ARG A 68 1.58 -0.15 8.15
C ARG A 68 0.71 0.40 7.01
N ALA A 69 1.33 0.72 5.88
CA ALA A 69 0.62 1.18 4.69
C ALA A 69 -0.41 0.15 4.23
N LEU A 70 0.00 -1.12 4.14
CA LEU A 70 -0.86 -2.23 3.70
C LEU A 70 -1.98 -2.53 4.70
N ASP A 71 -1.71 -2.47 6.01
CA ASP A 71 -2.74 -2.65 7.05
C ASP A 71 -3.82 -1.55 6.96
N ILE A 72 -3.42 -0.29 6.78
CA ILE A 72 -4.37 0.82 6.59
C ILE A 72 -5.16 0.64 5.30
N LEU A 73 -4.50 0.24 4.22
CA LEU A 73 -5.13 0.05 2.91
C LEU A 73 -6.13 -1.11 2.92
N GLU A 74 -5.80 -2.23 3.58
CA GLU A 74 -6.72 -3.35 3.78
C GLU A 74 -8.01 -2.90 4.46
N GLN A 75 -7.91 -2.17 5.57
CA GLN A 75 -9.07 -1.66 6.30
C GLN A 75 -9.92 -0.72 5.43
N ARG A 76 -9.29 0.17 4.66
CA ARG A 76 -10.00 1.05 3.74
C ARG A 76 -10.71 0.30 2.62
N PHE A 77 -10.11 -0.77 2.11
CA PHE A 77 -10.76 -1.63 1.12
C PHE A 77 -11.97 -2.36 1.71
N ILE A 78 -11.82 -2.94 2.90
CA ILE A 78 -12.94 -3.61 3.61
C ILE A 78 -14.10 -2.64 3.84
N GLU A 79 -13.82 -1.42 4.31
CA GLU A 79 -14.85 -0.40 4.50
C GLU A 79 -15.49 0.04 3.18
N ALA A 80 -14.71 0.19 2.12
CA ALA A 80 -15.18 0.61 0.81
C ALA A 80 -16.13 -0.43 0.20
N VAL A 81 -15.73 -1.71 0.17
CA VAL A 81 -16.56 -2.78 -0.40
C VAL A 81 -17.85 -3.00 0.38
N GLY A 82 -17.84 -2.79 1.70
CA GLY A 82 -19.01 -2.94 2.57
C GLY A 82 -20.18 -2.00 2.26
N ARG A 83 -19.93 -0.92 1.51
CA ARG A 83 -20.92 0.10 1.13
C ARG A 83 -21.64 -0.21 -0.18
N HIS A 84 -21.22 -1.22 -0.94
CA HIS A 84 -21.70 -1.53 -2.27
C HIS A 84 -22.21 -2.98 -2.38
N LYS A 85 -23.25 -3.19 -3.19
CA LYS A 85 -23.86 -4.52 -3.40
C LYS A 85 -23.26 -5.25 -4.60
N LEU A 86 -23.05 -4.53 -5.72
CA LEU A 86 -22.52 -5.12 -6.95
C LEU A 86 -20.98 -5.21 -6.88
N GLY A 87 -20.45 -6.30 -7.42
CA GLY A 87 -19.01 -6.52 -7.39
C GLY A 87 -18.23 -5.47 -8.18
N ILE A 88 -18.74 -4.98 -9.31
CA ILE A 88 -18.08 -3.91 -10.08
C ILE A 88 -17.99 -2.61 -9.30
N ASP A 89 -19.04 -2.26 -8.54
CA ASP A 89 -19.03 -1.06 -7.70
C ASP A 89 -18.04 -1.21 -6.54
N GLN A 90 -17.87 -2.45 -6.00
CA GLN A 90 -16.87 -2.76 -5.00
C GLN A 90 -15.44 -2.61 -5.55
N VAL A 91 -15.19 -3.06 -6.79
CA VAL A 91 -13.89 -2.88 -7.45
C VAL A 91 -13.59 -1.40 -7.65
N GLU A 92 -14.54 -0.62 -8.13
CA GLU A 92 -14.39 0.84 -8.28
C GLU A 92 -14.12 1.50 -6.93
N ALA A 93 -14.83 1.11 -5.88
CA ALA A 93 -14.66 1.62 -4.53
C ALA A 93 -13.26 1.34 -3.96
N CYS A 94 -12.68 0.15 -4.21
CA CYS A 94 -11.28 -0.16 -3.87
C CYS A 94 -10.32 0.79 -4.59
N GLY A 95 -10.50 1.02 -5.89
CA GLY A 95 -9.67 1.96 -6.64
C GLY A 95 -9.75 3.39 -6.10
N ARG A 96 -10.94 3.89 -5.76
CA ARG A 96 -11.13 5.20 -5.12
C ARG A 96 -10.48 5.26 -3.75
N ALA A 97 -10.60 4.19 -2.95
CA ALA A 97 -9.98 4.10 -1.63
C ALA A 97 -8.44 4.13 -1.74
N TYR A 98 -7.87 3.49 -2.76
CA TYR A 98 -6.43 3.52 -3.01
C TYR A 98 -5.94 4.92 -3.42
N ILE A 99 -6.64 5.60 -4.30
CA ILE A 99 -6.32 6.98 -4.69
C ILE A 99 -6.37 7.91 -3.46
N ALA A 100 -7.46 7.84 -2.68
CA ALA A 100 -7.61 8.64 -1.47
C ALA A 100 -6.52 8.35 -0.43
N PHE A 101 -6.17 7.07 -0.24
CA PHE A 101 -5.06 6.65 0.63
C PHE A 101 -3.73 7.28 0.20
N ALA A 102 -3.40 7.23 -1.09
CA ALA A 102 -2.15 7.79 -1.59
C ALA A 102 -2.05 9.31 -1.43
N GLN A 103 -3.17 10.01 -1.54
CA GLN A 103 -3.25 11.46 -1.31
C GLN A 103 -3.14 11.84 0.16
N GLU A 104 -3.76 11.08 1.05
CA GLU A 104 -3.78 11.33 2.49
C GLU A 104 -2.47 10.92 3.17
N PHE A 105 -1.85 9.83 2.70
CA PHE A 105 -0.64 9.23 3.28
C PHE A 105 0.51 9.13 2.26
N PRO A 106 1.06 10.26 1.77
CA PRO A 106 2.06 10.24 0.72
C PRO A 106 3.34 9.45 1.09
N VAL A 107 3.78 9.49 2.35
CA VAL A 107 4.93 8.69 2.82
C VAL A 107 4.65 7.19 2.72
N TYR A 108 3.45 6.75 3.08
CA TYR A 108 3.07 5.34 2.95
C TYR A 108 2.93 4.92 1.49
N ALA A 109 2.35 5.77 0.63
CA ALA A 109 2.29 5.49 -0.81
C ALA A 109 3.70 5.39 -1.44
N GLU A 110 4.65 6.23 -1.01
CA GLU A 110 6.06 6.16 -1.42
C GLU A 110 6.74 4.88 -0.88
N SER A 111 6.40 4.43 0.35
CA SER A 111 6.93 3.18 0.89
C SER A 111 6.43 1.94 0.15
N LEU A 112 5.18 1.93 -0.32
CA LEU A 112 4.66 0.89 -1.20
C LEU A 112 5.44 0.87 -2.53
N ALA A 113 5.67 2.03 -3.14
CA ALA A 113 6.45 2.11 -4.38
C ALA A 113 7.89 1.63 -4.21
N ALA A 114 8.51 1.91 -3.06
CA ALA A 114 9.84 1.41 -2.74
C ALA A 114 9.86 -0.12 -2.60
N PHE A 115 8.84 -0.70 -1.98
CA PHE A 115 8.69 -2.16 -1.88
C PHE A 115 8.48 -2.81 -3.25
N GLU A 116 7.61 -2.25 -4.11
CA GLU A 116 7.37 -2.74 -5.47
C GLU A 116 8.63 -2.71 -6.36
N ALA A 117 9.53 -1.76 -6.11
CA ALA A 117 10.82 -1.67 -6.82
C ALA A 117 11.86 -2.68 -6.29
N HIS A 118 11.60 -3.31 -5.14
CA HIS A 118 12.50 -4.29 -4.54
C HIS A 118 12.26 -5.67 -5.15
N SER A 119 13.32 -6.29 -5.70
CA SER A 119 13.23 -7.66 -6.24
C SER A 119 13.11 -8.67 -5.11
N VAL A 120 11.99 -9.37 -5.06
CA VAL A 120 11.79 -10.52 -4.17
C VAL A 120 12.12 -11.79 -4.97
N GLU A 121 13.38 -12.22 -4.94
CA GLU A 121 13.83 -13.41 -5.70
C GLU A 121 13.29 -14.73 -5.12
N GLN A 122 12.96 -14.73 -3.83
CA GLN A 122 12.33 -15.86 -3.15
C GLN A 122 11.19 -15.33 -2.29
N LEU A 123 10.13 -16.12 -2.15
CA LEU A 123 9.02 -15.79 -1.26
C LEU A 123 9.56 -15.67 0.17
N ALA A 124 9.87 -14.44 0.58
CA ALA A 124 10.31 -14.17 1.94
C ALA A 124 9.12 -14.45 2.88
N THR A 125 9.30 -15.34 3.84
CA THR A 125 8.27 -15.69 4.84
C THR A 125 8.58 -15.11 6.21
N GLU A 126 9.75 -14.49 6.37
CA GLU A 126 10.23 -13.96 7.65
C GLU A 126 10.58 -12.47 7.56
N GLY A 127 10.66 -11.83 8.73
CA GLY A 127 11.00 -10.41 8.85
C GLY A 127 9.94 -9.47 8.29
N ASN A 128 10.32 -8.21 8.09
CA ASN A 128 9.40 -7.19 7.57
C ASN A 128 9.04 -7.42 6.08
N VAL A 129 9.93 -8.00 5.29
CA VAL A 129 9.65 -8.37 3.89
C VAL A 129 8.53 -9.42 3.83
N GLY A 130 8.65 -10.51 4.60
CA GLY A 130 7.61 -11.54 4.68
C GLY A 130 6.28 -10.99 5.17
N ALA A 131 6.31 -10.09 6.15
CA ALA A 131 5.11 -9.41 6.63
C ALA A 131 4.47 -8.55 5.54
N CYS A 132 5.26 -7.84 4.69
CA CYS A 132 4.73 -7.09 3.54
C CYS A 132 4.05 -8.00 2.51
N VAL A 133 4.64 -9.16 2.20
CA VAL A 133 4.02 -10.13 1.28
C VAL A 133 2.65 -10.58 1.83
N ILE A 134 2.60 -10.99 3.09
CA ILE A 134 1.35 -11.44 3.74
C ILE A 134 0.31 -10.30 3.79
N ALA A 135 0.72 -9.08 4.12
CA ALA A 135 -0.18 -7.93 4.15
C ALA A 135 -0.68 -7.56 2.74
N GLY A 136 0.18 -7.62 1.73
CA GLY A 136 -0.20 -7.45 0.32
C GLY A 136 -1.23 -8.48 -0.13
N ASP A 137 -1.04 -9.75 0.23
CA ASP A 137 -2.00 -10.82 -0.07
C ASP A 137 -3.38 -10.53 0.53
N ARG A 138 -3.45 -9.98 1.75
CA ARG A 138 -4.74 -9.60 2.38
C ARG A 138 -5.43 -8.46 1.62
N VAL A 139 -4.68 -7.44 1.20
CA VAL A 139 -5.23 -6.35 0.35
C VAL A 139 -5.77 -6.91 -0.96
N HIS A 140 -4.98 -7.75 -1.65
CA HIS A 140 -5.42 -8.41 -2.90
C HIS A 140 -6.62 -9.33 -2.69
N ALA A 141 -6.73 -10.03 -1.56
CA ALA A 141 -7.85 -10.90 -1.25
C ALA A 141 -9.20 -10.14 -1.23
N VAL A 142 -9.22 -8.89 -0.72
CA VAL A 142 -10.44 -8.06 -0.74
C VAL A 142 -10.84 -7.74 -2.19
N LEU A 143 -9.90 -7.34 -3.03
CA LEU A 143 -10.18 -7.01 -4.43
C LEU A 143 -10.57 -8.26 -5.24
N ILE A 144 -9.91 -9.40 -5.02
CA ILE A 144 -10.25 -10.70 -5.64
C ILE A 144 -11.68 -11.10 -5.28
N ALA A 145 -12.09 -10.95 -4.01
CA ALA A 145 -13.45 -11.23 -3.57
C ALA A 145 -14.49 -10.33 -4.26
N ALA A 146 -14.18 -9.03 -4.44
CA ALA A 146 -15.04 -8.10 -5.18
C ALA A 146 -15.20 -8.49 -6.65
N ILE A 147 -14.10 -8.85 -7.33
CA ILE A 147 -14.11 -9.31 -8.72
C ILE A 147 -14.92 -10.61 -8.86
N THR A 148 -14.69 -11.57 -7.95
CA THR A 148 -15.42 -12.85 -7.94
C THR A 148 -16.91 -12.64 -7.74
N ARG A 149 -17.29 -11.74 -6.81
CA ARG A 149 -18.70 -11.34 -6.65
C ARG A 149 -19.27 -10.73 -7.92
N GLY A 150 -18.53 -9.84 -8.58
CA GLY A 150 -18.97 -9.19 -9.81
C GLY A 150 -19.19 -10.16 -10.96
N MET A 151 -18.39 -11.23 -11.06
CA MET A 151 -18.60 -12.31 -12.00
C MET A 151 -19.88 -13.11 -11.67
N ALA A 152 -20.13 -13.34 -10.37
CA ALA A 152 -21.32 -14.06 -9.92
C ALA A 152 -22.62 -13.25 -10.06
N ASP A 153 -22.60 -11.94 -9.86
CA ASP A 153 -23.76 -11.04 -10.01
C ASP A 153 -23.92 -10.49 -11.43
N GLY A 154 -23.02 -10.84 -12.35
CA GLY A 154 -23.05 -10.44 -13.76
C GLY A 154 -22.60 -9.01 -14.04
N SER A 155 -22.08 -8.28 -13.05
CA SER A 155 -21.57 -6.92 -13.22
C SER A 155 -20.14 -6.86 -13.77
N VAL A 156 -19.36 -7.92 -13.56
CA VAL A 156 -18.04 -8.15 -14.17
C VAL A 156 -18.20 -9.22 -15.26
N ARG A 157 -17.63 -8.97 -16.44
CA ARG A 157 -17.73 -9.89 -17.59
C ARG A 157 -16.97 -11.20 -17.30
N PRO A 158 -17.52 -12.37 -17.67
CA PRO A 158 -16.92 -13.67 -17.34
C PRO A 158 -15.58 -13.92 -18.06
N ASP A 159 -15.33 -13.24 -19.17
CA ASP A 159 -14.09 -13.32 -19.96
C ASP A 159 -13.04 -12.26 -19.55
N ALA A 160 -13.21 -11.58 -18.42
CA ALA A 160 -12.20 -10.65 -17.88
C ALA A 160 -10.89 -11.35 -17.49
N GLY A 161 -10.94 -12.65 -17.23
CA GLY A 161 -9.80 -13.48 -16.80
C GLY A 161 -9.92 -13.96 -15.36
N PRO A 162 -8.99 -14.79 -14.89
CA PRO A 162 -8.97 -15.26 -13.49
C PRO A 162 -8.90 -14.09 -12.50
N PRO A 163 -9.74 -14.07 -11.45
CA PRO A 163 -9.80 -12.95 -10.49
C PRO A 163 -8.44 -12.52 -9.90
N PRO A 164 -7.50 -13.43 -9.56
CA PRO A 164 -6.18 -13.01 -9.10
C PRO A 164 -5.39 -12.24 -10.17
N LEU A 165 -5.40 -12.67 -11.44
CA LEU A 165 -4.70 -11.95 -12.52
C LEU A 165 -5.33 -10.59 -12.79
N VAL A 166 -6.67 -10.51 -12.76
CA VAL A 166 -7.40 -9.24 -12.89
C VAL A 166 -7.03 -8.29 -11.74
N SER A 167 -6.95 -8.79 -10.50
CA SER A 167 -6.55 -8.01 -9.33
C SER A 167 -5.15 -7.40 -9.50
N PHE A 168 -4.15 -8.20 -9.86
CA PHE A 168 -2.78 -7.72 -10.09
C PHE A 168 -2.70 -6.75 -11.28
N THR A 169 -3.47 -6.99 -12.35
CA THR A 169 -3.50 -6.09 -13.51
C THR A 169 -4.07 -4.72 -13.15
N LEU A 170 -5.20 -4.68 -12.42
CA LEU A 170 -5.81 -3.43 -11.98
C LEU A 170 -4.91 -2.70 -10.98
N TRP A 171 -4.27 -3.43 -10.07
CA TRP A 171 -3.30 -2.88 -9.13
C TRP A 171 -2.14 -2.23 -9.87
N GLY A 172 -1.42 -2.98 -10.73
CA GLY A 172 -0.27 -2.47 -11.48
C GLY A 172 -0.62 -1.29 -12.36
N PHE A 173 -1.79 -1.31 -13.02
CA PHE A 173 -2.28 -0.19 -13.80
C PHE A 173 -2.48 1.07 -12.95
N LEU A 174 -3.26 0.97 -11.88
CA LEU A 174 -3.57 2.13 -11.03
C LEU A 174 -2.36 2.63 -10.25
N HIS A 175 -1.51 1.71 -9.77
CA HIS A 175 -0.25 2.04 -9.11
C HIS A 175 0.69 2.82 -10.05
N GLY A 176 0.87 2.35 -11.29
CA GLY A 176 1.68 3.05 -12.29
C GLY A 176 1.15 4.45 -12.60
N VAL A 177 -0.17 4.61 -12.71
CA VAL A 177 -0.79 5.92 -12.93
C VAL A 177 -0.61 6.84 -11.73
N LEU A 178 -0.72 6.33 -10.49
CA LEU A 178 -0.44 7.09 -9.27
C LEU A 178 1.01 7.59 -9.23
N GLN A 179 1.99 6.74 -9.61
CA GLN A 179 3.39 7.12 -9.71
C GLN A 179 3.61 8.24 -10.75
N LEU A 180 2.94 8.15 -11.91
CA LEU A 180 2.98 9.23 -12.92
C LEU A 180 2.37 10.52 -12.39
N ALA A 181 1.20 10.44 -11.73
CA ALA A 181 0.51 11.59 -11.16
C ALA A 181 1.37 12.31 -10.12
N THR A 182 2.10 11.55 -9.28
CA THR A 182 2.98 12.10 -8.25
C THR A 182 4.26 12.68 -8.83
N ASN A 183 4.95 11.90 -9.68
CA ASN A 183 6.31 12.22 -10.12
C ASN A 183 6.37 13.13 -11.35
N LYS A 184 5.28 13.25 -12.11
CA LYS A 184 5.22 13.95 -13.39
C LYS A 184 4.14 15.04 -13.45
N ALA A 185 3.71 15.55 -12.29
CA ALA A 185 2.66 16.58 -12.20
C ALA A 185 2.92 17.80 -13.09
N ALA A 186 4.16 18.27 -13.14
CA ALA A 186 4.57 19.40 -14.00
C ALA A 186 4.42 19.10 -15.51
N ILE A 187 4.73 17.86 -15.92
CA ILE A 187 4.56 17.42 -17.32
C ILE A 187 3.07 17.35 -17.68
N LEU A 188 2.25 16.81 -16.78
CA LEU A 188 0.79 16.75 -16.95
C LEU A 188 0.21 18.15 -17.10
N ALA A 189 0.60 19.08 -16.22
CA ALA A 189 0.15 20.47 -16.28
C ALA A 189 0.57 21.16 -17.58
N HIS A 190 1.80 20.92 -18.08
CA HIS A 190 2.26 21.42 -19.38
C HIS A 190 1.39 20.90 -20.53
N GLY A 191 0.91 19.65 -20.46
CA GLY A 191 -0.04 19.05 -21.40
C GLY A 191 -1.50 19.46 -21.18
N GLY A 192 -1.79 20.42 -20.29
CA GLY A 192 -3.15 20.89 -19.99
C GLY A 192 -4.00 19.90 -19.20
N THR A 193 -3.39 18.91 -18.54
CA THR A 193 -4.08 17.85 -17.78
C THR A 193 -3.71 17.97 -16.29
N THR A 194 -4.69 17.81 -15.41
CA THR A 194 -4.45 17.76 -13.97
C THR A 194 -4.20 16.32 -13.51
N THR A 195 -3.49 16.15 -12.38
CA THR A 195 -3.32 14.84 -11.73
C THR A 195 -4.67 14.22 -11.37
N GLN A 196 -5.63 15.02 -10.93
CA GLN A 196 -7.00 14.57 -10.61
C GLN A 196 -7.69 13.99 -11.85
N GLN A 197 -7.64 14.69 -13.00
CA GLN A 197 -8.23 14.18 -14.25
C GLN A 197 -7.60 12.87 -14.69
N LEU A 198 -6.28 12.75 -14.57
CA LEU A 198 -5.58 11.50 -14.89
C LEU A 198 -6.05 10.34 -14.02
N LEU A 199 -6.15 10.53 -12.69
CA LEU A 199 -6.58 9.50 -11.75
C LEU A 199 -8.04 9.08 -11.96
N GLU A 200 -8.94 10.04 -12.20
CA GLU A 200 -10.35 9.76 -12.52
C GLU A 200 -10.48 8.97 -13.82
N GLN A 201 -9.74 9.37 -14.85
CA GLN A 201 -9.73 8.66 -16.12
C GLN A 201 -9.17 7.24 -15.99
N ALA A 202 -8.10 7.04 -15.22
CA ALA A 202 -7.55 5.72 -14.97
C ALA A 202 -8.54 4.82 -14.25
N LEU A 203 -9.19 5.31 -13.20
CA LEU A 203 -10.20 4.56 -12.47
C LEU A 203 -11.36 4.14 -13.39
N LEU A 204 -11.87 5.08 -14.19
CA LEU A 204 -12.93 4.82 -15.15
C LEU A 204 -12.53 3.77 -16.17
N GLN A 205 -11.32 3.85 -16.74
CA GLN A 205 -10.83 2.88 -17.72
C GLN A 205 -10.59 1.50 -17.09
N GLY A 206 -9.96 1.43 -15.92
CA GLY A 206 -9.74 0.20 -15.18
C GLY A 206 -11.06 -0.52 -14.90
N THR A 207 -12.06 0.17 -14.37
CA THR A 207 -13.38 -0.41 -14.08
C THR A 207 -14.10 -0.84 -15.36
N ARG A 208 -14.12 0.01 -16.40
CA ARG A 208 -14.77 -0.32 -17.70
C ARG A 208 -14.13 -1.51 -18.41
N SER A 209 -12.83 -1.74 -18.21
CA SER A 209 -12.13 -2.84 -18.88
C SER A 209 -12.65 -4.22 -18.48
N ILE A 210 -13.27 -4.33 -17.30
CA ILE A 210 -13.81 -5.58 -16.75
C ILE A 210 -15.34 -5.58 -16.60
N ALA A 211 -16.00 -4.43 -16.73
CA ALA A 211 -17.45 -4.32 -16.60
C ALA A 211 -18.16 -5.05 -17.74
N THR A 212 -19.31 -5.65 -17.42
CA THR A 212 -20.23 -6.17 -18.44
C THR A 212 -20.76 -5.00 -19.29
N ARG A 213 -20.66 -5.11 -20.62
CA ARG A 213 -21.23 -4.11 -21.53
C ARG A 213 -22.76 -4.15 -21.39
N ARG A 214 -23.33 -3.05 -20.96
CA ARG A 214 -24.78 -2.81 -21.05
C ARG A 214 -25.17 -2.38 -22.45
#